data_f1a3dab61195d33d95a50b5f6c6425a8
#
_entry.id   f1a3dab61195d33d95a50b5f6c6425a8
#
_cell.length_a   1.000
_cell.length_b   1.000
_cell.length_c   1.000
_cell.angle_alpha   90.00
_cell.angle_beta   90.00
_cell.angle_gamma   90.00
#
_symmetry.space_group_name_H-M   'P 1'
#
loop_
_entity.id
_entity.type
_entity.pdbx_description
1 polymer ?
#
loop_
_entity_poly.entity_id
_entity_poly.type
_entity_poly.pdbx_seq_one_letter_code
_entity_poly.pdbx_strand_id
1 'polypeptide(L)'
;MYFCKKVNLNFIMAKLTINSVKNSKINDVNFNELPFGKVFTDHMFSCDYINGEWVNPSIEPYGPITLDPSARVFHYGQAVFEGMKAYKDEQNDIFLFRPEDNFDRINKSAHRMSIPEFPKHLFFEGLEQLLLLDKDWIKTGKG
;
A
#
# COMPACT_ATOMS: atom_id res chain seq x y z
N MET A 1 7.42 24.77 -5.91
CA MET A 1 6.05 24.29 -6.08
C MET A 1 6.05 22.82 -5.65
N TYR A 2 5.51 22.51 -4.46
CA TYR A 2 5.53 21.14 -3.94
C TYR A 2 4.40 20.37 -4.63
N PHE A 3 4.76 19.33 -5.39
CA PHE A 3 3.80 18.46 -6.07
C PHE A 3 3.17 17.51 -5.04
N CYS A 4 2.05 17.92 -4.47
CA CYS A 4 1.17 17.03 -3.74
C CYS A 4 0.12 16.51 -4.73
N LYS A 5 0.00 15.21 -4.88
CA LYS A 5 -0.96 14.58 -5.78
C LYS A 5 -2.22 14.24 -4.98
N LYS A 6 -3.35 14.80 -5.40
CA LYS A 6 -4.67 14.41 -4.89
C LYS A 6 -5.03 13.02 -5.44
N VAL A 7 -5.50 12.16 -4.57
CA VAL A 7 -6.01 10.84 -4.96
C VAL A 7 -7.37 11.00 -5.63
N ASN A 8 -7.51 10.60 -6.88
CA ASN A 8 -8.73 10.76 -7.69
C ASN A 8 -9.18 9.42 -8.28
N LEU A 9 -10.49 9.22 -8.37
CA LEU A 9 -11.17 7.99 -8.82
C LEU A 9 -11.13 7.68 -10.34
N ASN A 10 -10.23 8.26 -11.12
CA ASN A 10 -10.27 8.18 -12.59
C ASN A 10 -9.20 7.25 -13.19
N PHE A 11 -9.19 5.96 -12.83
CA PHE A 11 -8.35 4.99 -13.54
C PHE A 11 -9.16 3.82 -14.08
N ILE A 12 -8.85 3.41 -15.32
CA ILE A 12 -9.42 2.23 -16.01
C ILE A 12 -8.84 0.99 -15.34
N MET A 13 -9.71 0.21 -14.70
CA MET A 13 -9.38 -0.89 -13.82
C MET A 13 -8.70 -2.06 -14.53
N ALA A 14 -7.46 -2.38 -14.18
CA ALA A 14 -7.03 -3.76 -14.11
C ALA A 14 -8.01 -4.51 -13.16
N LYS A 15 -8.18 -5.81 -13.31
CA LYS A 15 -9.16 -6.58 -12.53
C LYS A 15 -8.72 -6.72 -11.05
N LEU A 16 -8.73 -5.59 -10.31
CA LEU A 16 -8.45 -5.54 -8.89
C LEU A 16 -9.61 -6.13 -8.10
N THR A 17 -9.34 -7.16 -7.32
CA THR A 17 -10.32 -7.74 -6.41
C THR A 17 -10.32 -6.99 -5.08
N ILE A 18 -11.49 -6.61 -4.56
CA ILE A 18 -11.62 -5.91 -3.27
C ILE A 18 -12.51 -6.73 -2.33
N ASN A 19 -11.91 -7.19 -1.23
CA ASN A 19 -12.56 -7.92 -0.15
C ASN A 19 -12.53 -7.07 1.12
N SER A 20 -13.60 -6.33 1.39
CA SER A 20 -13.66 -5.44 2.54
C SER A 20 -13.92 -6.20 3.85
N VAL A 21 -13.40 -5.67 4.96
CA VAL A 21 -13.79 -6.13 6.31
C VAL A 21 -15.27 -5.84 6.57
N LYS A 22 -15.93 -6.68 7.34
CA LYS A 22 -17.31 -6.45 7.77
C LYS A 22 -17.40 -5.38 8.86
N ASN A 23 -16.41 -5.35 9.76
CA ASN A 23 -16.32 -4.42 10.86
C ASN A 23 -14.91 -3.84 10.93
N SER A 24 -14.80 -2.52 10.93
CA SER A 24 -13.53 -1.83 11.13
C SER A 24 -13.10 -1.91 12.58
N LYS A 25 -11.79 -2.12 12.82
CA LYS A 25 -11.16 -2.05 14.16
C LYS A 25 -10.74 -0.65 14.55
N ILE A 26 -11.06 0.38 13.75
CA ILE A 26 -10.63 1.76 13.98
C ILE A 26 -11.08 2.31 15.35
N ASN A 27 -12.26 1.89 15.83
CA ASN A 27 -12.80 2.33 17.11
C ASN A 27 -12.06 1.77 18.34
N ASP A 28 -11.25 0.72 18.13
CA ASP A 28 -10.45 0.09 19.18
C ASP A 28 -9.06 0.74 19.31
N VAL A 29 -8.77 1.76 18.47
CA VAL A 29 -7.43 2.36 18.36
C VAL A 29 -7.38 3.73 19.04
N ASN A 30 -6.45 3.89 20.00
CA ASN A 30 -6.10 5.19 20.56
C ASN A 30 -5.05 5.88 19.66
N PHE A 31 -5.52 6.80 18.82
CA PHE A 31 -4.65 7.55 17.90
C PHE A 31 -3.66 8.51 18.58
N ASN A 32 -3.83 8.82 19.86
CA ASN A 32 -2.90 9.67 20.62
C ASN A 32 -1.70 8.89 21.17
N GLU A 33 -1.78 7.55 21.17
CA GLU A 33 -0.76 6.67 21.73
C GLU A 33 -0.45 5.51 20.77
N LEU A 34 -0.08 5.85 19.53
CA LEU A 34 0.23 4.82 18.51
C LEU A 34 1.66 4.30 18.68
N PRO A 35 1.85 3.06 19.15
CA PRO A 35 3.17 2.46 19.17
C PRO A 35 3.64 2.16 17.74
N PHE A 36 4.86 2.56 17.41
CA PHE A 36 5.42 2.37 16.08
C PHE A 36 5.40 0.89 15.66
N GLY A 37 4.85 0.61 14.47
CA GLY A 37 4.84 -0.72 13.87
C GLY A 37 3.92 -1.75 14.58
N LYS A 38 2.97 -1.30 15.42
CA LYS A 38 2.05 -2.20 16.14
C LYS A 38 0.61 -2.12 15.66
N VAL A 39 0.20 -0.96 15.14
CA VAL A 39 -1.16 -0.74 14.67
C VAL A 39 -1.14 -0.61 13.15
N PHE A 40 -1.97 -1.39 12.50
CA PHE A 40 -2.15 -1.40 11.04
C PHE A 40 -3.60 -1.10 10.71
N THR A 41 -3.87 -0.58 9.51
CA THR A 41 -5.23 -0.33 9.02
C THR A 41 -6.02 -1.62 8.81
N ASP A 42 -7.27 -1.51 8.37
CA ASP A 42 -8.13 -2.68 8.19
C ASP A 42 -7.72 -3.55 7.01
N HIS A 43 -7.08 -2.98 6.00
CA HIS A 43 -6.81 -3.67 4.76
C HIS A 43 -5.33 -3.62 4.38
N MET A 44 -4.94 -4.52 3.47
CA MET A 44 -3.66 -4.53 2.78
C MET A 44 -3.87 -4.79 1.29
N PHE A 45 -3.00 -4.23 0.46
CA PHE A 45 -2.91 -4.58 -0.95
C PHE A 45 -1.89 -5.70 -1.13
N SER A 46 -2.21 -6.68 -1.97
CA SER A 46 -1.29 -7.74 -2.37
C SER A 46 -1.35 -7.99 -3.87
N CYS A 47 -0.23 -8.49 -4.42
CA CYS A 47 -0.13 -8.91 -5.81
C CYS A 47 0.96 -9.97 -5.92
N ASP A 48 0.68 -11.07 -6.60
CA ASP A 48 1.59 -12.18 -6.74
C ASP A 48 2.45 -12.05 -7.99
N TYR A 49 3.69 -12.55 -7.93
CA TYR A 49 4.52 -12.74 -9.12
C TYR A 49 4.66 -14.23 -9.42
N ILE A 50 3.97 -14.70 -10.47
CA ILE A 50 3.89 -16.11 -10.84
C ILE A 50 4.22 -16.29 -12.32
N ASN A 51 5.14 -17.19 -12.63
CA ASN A 51 5.52 -17.54 -14.02
C ASN A 51 5.94 -16.34 -14.89
N GLY A 52 6.56 -15.33 -14.29
CA GLY A 52 7.05 -14.17 -15.02
C GLY A 52 6.07 -13.01 -15.11
N GLU A 53 4.90 -13.10 -14.48
CA GLU A 53 3.84 -12.09 -14.54
C GLU A 53 3.35 -11.68 -13.14
N TRP A 54 2.97 -10.42 -13.00
CA TRP A 54 2.24 -9.93 -11.84
C TRP A 54 0.75 -10.23 -12.00
N VAL A 55 0.20 -11.01 -11.06
CA VAL A 55 -1.16 -11.55 -11.12
C VAL A 55 -1.89 -11.38 -9.79
N ASN A 56 -3.20 -11.57 -9.80
CA ASN A 56 -4.06 -11.54 -8.61
C ASN A 56 -3.95 -10.24 -7.78
N PRO A 57 -3.94 -9.03 -8.38
CA PRO A 57 -3.96 -7.82 -7.57
C PRO A 57 -5.23 -7.80 -6.72
N SER A 58 -5.07 -7.66 -5.41
CA SER A 58 -6.20 -7.66 -4.47
C SER A 58 -5.99 -6.72 -3.28
N ILE A 59 -7.09 -6.21 -2.75
CA ILE A 59 -7.16 -5.57 -1.44
C ILE A 59 -7.95 -6.48 -0.53
N GLU A 60 -7.35 -6.87 0.58
CA GLU A 60 -7.88 -7.86 1.50
C GLU A 60 -7.78 -7.37 2.95
N PRO A 61 -8.55 -7.98 3.88
CA PRO A 61 -8.35 -7.73 5.30
C PRO A 61 -6.89 -7.94 5.72
N TYR A 62 -6.33 -6.97 6.45
CA TYR A 62 -4.97 -7.10 6.97
C TYR A 62 -4.83 -8.32 7.87
N GLY A 63 -3.88 -9.19 7.54
CA GLY A 63 -3.66 -10.44 8.25
C GLY A 63 -2.34 -11.14 7.88
N PRO A 64 -2.14 -12.37 8.36
CA PRO A 64 -0.98 -13.17 8.03
C PRO A 64 -0.88 -13.48 6.53
N ILE A 65 0.35 -13.50 6.02
CA ILE A 65 0.67 -13.93 4.66
C ILE A 65 1.22 -15.37 4.74
N THR A 66 0.69 -16.26 3.90
CA THR A 66 1.22 -17.62 3.77
C THR A 66 2.29 -17.65 2.71
N LEU A 67 3.50 -18.08 3.07
CA LEU A 67 4.63 -18.25 2.17
C LEU A 67 5.19 -19.65 2.25
N ASP A 68 5.70 -20.17 1.12
CA ASP A 68 6.43 -21.42 1.08
C ASP A 68 7.71 -21.31 1.94
N PRO A 69 8.09 -22.35 2.70
CA PRO A 69 9.34 -22.34 3.48
C PRO A 69 10.60 -22.06 2.66
N SER A 70 10.58 -22.33 1.36
CA SER A 70 11.67 -22.03 0.44
C SER A 70 11.72 -20.59 -0.04
N ALA A 71 10.76 -19.73 0.36
CA ALA A 71 10.72 -18.34 -0.04
C ALA A 71 12.03 -17.62 0.31
N ARG A 72 12.61 -16.94 -0.69
CA ARG A 72 13.96 -16.37 -0.60
C ARG A 72 14.10 -15.29 0.47
N VAL A 73 13.00 -14.68 0.86
CA VAL A 73 12.99 -13.72 1.99
C VAL A 73 13.50 -14.36 3.28
N PHE A 74 13.20 -15.63 3.54
CA PHE A 74 13.62 -16.33 4.77
C PHE A 74 15.11 -16.69 4.81
N HIS A 75 15.71 -16.99 3.65
CA HIS A 75 17.06 -17.56 3.60
C HIS A 75 18.09 -16.58 3.05
N TYR A 76 17.70 -15.66 2.20
CA TYR A 76 18.58 -14.74 1.51
C TYR A 76 18.27 -13.27 1.80
N GLY A 77 17.25 -12.98 2.60
CA GLY A 77 16.80 -11.61 2.84
C GLY A 77 16.40 -10.87 1.57
N GLN A 78 15.93 -11.61 0.53
CA GLN A 78 15.52 -10.99 -0.73
C GLN A 78 14.18 -10.27 -0.52
N ALA A 79 14.27 -9.04 -0.05
CA ALA A 79 13.16 -8.16 0.22
C ALA A 79 13.57 -6.71 -0.05
N VAL A 80 12.62 -5.86 -0.39
CA VAL A 80 12.77 -4.42 -0.49
C VAL A 80 11.69 -3.74 0.33
N PHE A 81 11.98 -2.53 0.79
CA PHE A 81 11.08 -1.71 1.57
C PHE A 81 10.99 -0.31 0.98
N GLU A 82 9.80 0.25 0.97
CA GLU A 82 9.57 1.65 0.66
C GLU A 82 8.54 2.23 1.62
N GLY A 83 8.70 3.50 2.02
CA GLY A 83 7.79 4.20 2.90
C GLY A 83 7.29 5.49 2.29
N MET A 84 5.98 5.70 2.35
CA MET A 84 5.36 6.97 2.02
C MET A 84 4.26 7.31 3.03
N LYS A 85 3.84 8.55 3.07
CA LYS A 85 2.79 9.01 3.98
C LYS A 85 1.63 9.61 3.19
N ALA A 86 0.42 9.24 3.57
CA ALA A 86 -0.80 9.89 3.12
C ALA A 86 -1.21 10.99 4.13
N TYR A 87 -1.71 12.09 3.60
CA TYR A 87 -2.21 13.23 4.37
C TYR A 87 -3.67 13.48 4.00
N LYS A 88 -4.45 13.95 4.94
CA LYS A 88 -5.85 14.32 4.73
C LYS A 88 -6.07 15.75 5.20
N ASP A 89 -6.72 16.57 4.37
CA ASP A 89 -7.08 17.93 4.70
C ASP A 89 -8.46 18.04 5.40
N GLU A 90 -8.88 19.26 5.70
CA GLU A 90 -10.17 19.55 6.34
C GLU A 90 -11.38 19.27 5.43
N GLN A 91 -11.18 19.19 4.12
CA GLN A 91 -12.17 18.82 3.12
C GLN A 91 -12.28 17.30 2.93
N ASN A 92 -11.50 16.51 3.69
CA ASN A 92 -11.33 15.06 3.56
C ASN A 92 -10.70 14.59 2.25
N ASP A 93 -9.99 15.49 1.55
CA ASP A 93 -9.18 15.11 0.41
C ASP A 93 -7.86 14.46 0.86
N ILE A 94 -7.48 13.38 0.17
CA ILE A 94 -6.25 12.63 0.47
C ILE A 94 -5.15 13.05 -0.48
N PHE A 95 -3.96 13.30 0.07
CA PHE A 95 -2.79 13.74 -0.67
C PHE A 95 -1.58 12.85 -0.40
N LEU A 96 -0.79 12.63 -1.44
CA LEU A 96 0.51 11.97 -1.40
C LEU A 96 1.59 12.95 -1.83
N PHE A 97 2.74 12.94 -1.14
CA PHE A 97 3.87 13.76 -1.51
C PHE A 97 4.82 12.99 -2.41
N ARG A 98 4.92 13.39 -3.69
CA ARG A 98 5.82 12.83 -4.71
C ARG A 98 5.79 11.29 -4.80
N PRO A 99 4.62 10.66 -4.93
CA PRO A 99 4.52 9.19 -4.91
C PRO A 99 5.22 8.52 -6.10
N GLU A 100 5.42 9.24 -7.21
CA GLU A 100 6.20 8.78 -8.35
C GLU A 100 7.67 8.52 -7.98
N ASP A 101 8.27 9.35 -7.14
CA ASP A 101 9.66 9.14 -6.69
C ASP A 101 9.78 7.91 -5.77
N ASN A 102 8.76 7.65 -4.95
CA ASN A 102 8.69 6.44 -4.14
C ASN A 102 8.60 5.20 -5.04
N PHE A 103 7.73 5.25 -6.06
CA PHE A 103 7.61 4.18 -7.06
C PHE A 103 8.95 3.91 -7.78
N ASP A 104 9.63 4.95 -8.25
CA ASP A 104 10.91 4.81 -8.95
C ASP A 104 12.00 4.26 -8.01
N ARG A 105 11.99 4.67 -6.74
CA ARG A 105 12.96 4.22 -5.73
C ARG A 105 12.78 2.75 -5.35
N ILE A 106 11.52 2.29 -5.15
CA ILE A 106 11.29 0.87 -4.85
C ILE A 106 11.70 -0.02 -6.02
N ASN A 107 11.44 0.38 -7.27
CA ASN A 107 11.86 -0.40 -8.44
C ASN A 107 13.39 -0.40 -8.64
N LYS A 108 14.09 0.69 -8.33
CA LYS A 108 15.56 0.68 -8.26
C LYS A 108 16.10 -0.31 -7.21
N SER A 109 15.45 -0.37 -6.06
CA SER A 109 15.79 -1.32 -5.01
C SER A 109 15.48 -2.76 -5.42
N ALA A 110 14.33 -2.99 -6.07
CA ALA A 110 13.94 -4.29 -6.60
C ALA A 110 14.96 -4.80 -7.62
N HIS A 111 15.37 -3.96 -8.57
CA HIS A 111 16.41 -4.28 -9.56
C HIS A 111 17.72 -4.72 -8.89
N ARG A 112 18.18 -4.01 -7.85
CA ARG A 112 19.39 -4.36 -7.08
C ARG A 112 19.29 -5.72 -6.40
N MET A 113 18.11 -6.10 -5.97
CA MET A 113 17.83 -7.37 -5.28
C MET A 113 17.41 -8.49 -6.23
N SER A 114 17.45 -8.26 -7.56
CA SER A 114 16.95 -9.20 -8.56
C SER A 114 15.47 -9.61 -8.29
N ILE A 115 14.68 -8.66 -7.80
CA ILE A 115 13.24 -8.76 -7.69
C ILE A 115 12.63 -8.12 -8.95
N PRO A 116 11.63 -8.75 -9.58
CA PRO A 116 10.95 -8.16 -10.74
C PRO A 116 10.38 -6.78 -10.44
N GLU A 117 10.53 -5.85 -11.38
CA GLU A 117 9.95 -4.51 -11.25
C GLU A 117 8.44 -4.59 -11.16
N PHE A 118 7.88 -3.82 -10.23
CA PHE A 118 6.43 -3.76 -10.05
C PHE A 118 5.81 -2.80 -11.08
N PRO A 119 4.70 -3.17 -11.76
CA PRO A 119 4.09 -2.34 -12.78
C PRO A 119 3.48 -1.05 -12.22
N LYS A 120 3.76 0.08 -12.87
CA LYS A 120 3.32 1.41 -12.41
C LYS A 120 1.81 1.52 -12.23
N HIS A 121 1.04 0.96 -13.17
CA HIS A 121 -0.42 1.01 -13.10
C HIS A 121 -0.97 0.24 -11.91
N LEU A 122 -0.46 -0.98 -11.62
CA LEU A 122 -0.88 -1.77 -10.45
C LEU A 122 -0.50 -1.09 -9.14
N PHE A 123 0.69 -0.46 -9.08
CA PHE A 123 1.15 0.26 -7.90
C PHE A 123 0.20 1.40 -7.55
N PHE A 124 -0.10 2.28 -8.51
CA PHE A 124 -0.93 3.45 -8.24
C PHE A 124 -2.41 3.09 -8.06
N GLU A 125 -2.92 2.13 -8.82
CA GLU A 125 -4.30 1.66 -8.66
C GLU A 125 -4.50 1.00 -7.29
N GLY A 126 -3.62 0.07 -6.90
CA GLY A 126 -3.68 -0.57 -5.58
C GLY A 126 -3.55 0.44 -4.44
N LEU A 127 -2.62 1.39 -4.55
CA LEU A 127 -2.40 2.45 -3.56
C LEU A 127 -3.64 3.36 -3.43
N GLU A 128 -4.20 3.83 -4.53
CA GLU A 128 -5.37 4.71 -4.53
C GLU A 128 -6.60 4.02 -3.92
N GLN A 129 -6.89 2.79 -4.34
CA GLN A 129 -8.03 2.04 -3.82
C GLN A 129 -7.88 1.69 -2.34
N LEU A 130 -6.67 1.31 -1.90
CA LEU A 130 -6.39 1.05 -0.49
C LEU A 130 -6.60 2.30 0.37
N LEU A 131 -6.09 3.45 -0.06
CA LEU A 131 -6.25 4.72 0.66
C LEU A 131 -7.70 5.18 0.72
N LEU A 132 -8.48 4.98 -0.34
CA LEU A 132 -9.91 5.32 -0.35
C LEU A 132 -10.72 4.41 0.57
N LEU A 133 -10.39 3.12 0.61
CA LEU A 133 -11.06 2.15 1.47
C LEU A 133 -10.77 2.42 2.95
N ASP A 134 -9.52 2.71 3.29
CA ASP A 134 -9.05 2.98 4.66
C ASP A 134 -8.95 4.49 4.99
N LYS A 135 -9.69 5.34 4.27
CA LYS A 135 -9.61 6.82 4.40
C LYS A 135 -9.84 7.34 5.82
N ASP A 136 -10.63 6.63 6.62
CA ASP A 136 -10.95 7.05 7.99
C ASP A 136 -9.79 6.82 8.97
N TRP A 137 -8.83 5.97 8.59
CA TRP A 137 -7.57 5.78 9.30
C TRP A 137 -6.59 6.93 9.11
N ILE A 138 -6.75 7.74 8.07
CA ILE A 138 -5.91 8.90 7.81
C ILE A 138 -6.50 10.08 8.59
N LYS A 139 -5.81 10.53 9.64
CA LYS A 139 -6.25 11.66 10.45
C LYS A 139 -5.93 12.98 9.78
N THR A 140 -6.83 13.96 9.94
CA THR A 140 -6.57 15.36 9.58
C THR A 140 -5.61 15.98 10.57
N GLY A 141 -4.76 16.90 10.12
CA GLY A 141 -3.85 17.66 10.96
C GLY A 141 -2.37 17.47 10.67
N LYS A 142 -1.55 18.10 11.48
CA LYS A 142 -0.09 17.98 11.39
C LYS A 142 0.31 16.59 11.90
N GLY A 143 0.71 15.72 10.99
CA GLY A 143 1.24 14.40 11.32
C GLY A 143 2.65 14.45 11.88
#